data_085562858c40d1ebf7925aa2cc436144
#
_entry.id   085562858c40d1ebf7925aa2cc436144
#
_cell.length_a   1.000
_cell.length_b   1.000
_cell.length_c   1.000
_cell.angle_alpha   90.00
_cell.angle_beta   90.00
_cell.angle_gamma   90.00
#
_symmetry.space_group_name_H-M   'P 1'
#
loop_
_entity.id
_entity.type
_entity.pdbx_description
1 polymer ?
#
loop_
_entity_poly.entity_id
_entity_poly.type
_entity_poly.pdbx_seq_one_letter_code
_entity_poly.pdbx_strand_id
1 'polypeptide(L)'
;MFNEAKNWFENLRDELVKQTQVFEKKSFNEKRWNHHDDGGGLMTKIKGSIIEKGGINISTVSGKFNEKMQKNVLGASEDPKFSATGISVVLHPMSPHIPSMHFNTRYLTTTKSWFGGGMDLTPCLDFEDESQFFHKELEHICNKYDSNYYPKYKKWCDEYFYLKHRKEPRGIGGIFFDHLNSCLLYTSPSPRDMRRSRMPSSA
;
A
#
# COMPACT_ATOMS: atom_id res chain seq x y z
N MET A 1 -18.27 -4.89 7.61
CA MET A 1 -17.07 -4.95 6.75
C MET A 1 -16.49 -3.57 6.40
N PHE A 2 -17.22 -2.58 5.83
CA PHE A 2 -16.63 -1.26 5.52
C PHE A 2 -16.03 -0.55 6.74
N ASN A 3 -16.78 -0.45 7.85
CA ASN A 3 -16.29 0.17 9.08
C ASN A 3 -15.14 -0.62 9.71
N GLU A 4 -15.12 -1.93 9.61
CA GLU A 4 -14.01 -2.78 10.06
C GLU A 4 -12.74 -2.50 9.24
N ALA A 5 -12.86 -2.41 7.91
CA ALA A 5 -11.77 -2.04 7.04
C ALA A 5 -11.23 -0.65 7.37
N LYS A 6 -12.13 0.34 7.56
CA LYS A 6 -11.75 1.70 7.95
C LYS A 6 -10.96 1.69 9.26
N ASN A 7 -11.49 1.07 10.30
CA ASN A 7 -10.82 1.00 11.61
C ASN A 7 -9.45 0.29 11.52
N TRP A 8 -9.37 -0.74 10.67
CA TRP A 8 -8.12 -1.44 10.45
C TRP A 8 -7.07 -0.54 9.78
N PHE A 9 -7.45 0.25 8.75
CA PHE A 9 -6.55 1.20 8.10
C PHE A 9 -6.10 2.32 9.03
N GLU A 10 -6.98 2.81 9.91
CA GLU A 10 -6.65 3.80 10.94
C GLU A 10 -5.59 3.23 11.91
N ASN A 11 -5.81 2.03 12.44
CA ASN A 11 -4.86 1.36 13.31
C ASN A 11 -3.51 1.07 12.62
N LEU A 12 -3.55 0.60 11.36
CA LEU A 12 -2.34 0.36 10.57
C LEU A 12 -1.55 1.65 10.36
N ARG A 13 -2.23 2.75 10.02
CA ARG A 13 -1.61 4.07 9.89
C ARG A 13 -0.91 4.49 11.17
N ASP A 14 -1.57 4.40 12.30
CA ASP A 14 -1.02 4.81 13.58
C ASP A 14 0.20 3.97 13.97
N GLU A 15 0.16 2.67 13.73
CA GLU A 15 1.31 1.79 13.96
C GLU A 15 2.47 2.11 13.01
N LEU A 16 2.22 2.36 11.72
CA LEU A 16 3.27 2.75 10.77
C LEU A 16 3.91 4.09 11.12
N VAL A 17 3.12 5.08 11.54
CA VAL A 17 3.66 6.36 12.03
C VAL A 17 4.54 6.13 13.25
N LYS A 18 4.05 5.38 14.25
CA LYS A 18 4.82 5.04 15.45
C LYS A 18 6.14 4.33 15.13
N GLN A 19 6.12 3.35 14.22
CA GLN A 19 7.32 2.63 13.81
C GLN A 19 8.30 3.55 13.09
N THR A 20 7.80 4.42 12.24
CA THR A 20 8.63 5.39 11.52
C THR A 20 9.28 6.39 12.49
N GLN A 21 8.58 6.81 13.54
CA GLN A 21 9.10 7.69 14.58
C GLN A 21 10.23 7.08 15.43
N VAL A 22 10.41 5.76 15.41
CA VAL A 22 11.51 5.10 16.12
C VAL A 22 12.86 5.52 15.56
N PHE A 23 12.96 5.62 14.24
CA PHE A 23 14.20 5.97 13.55
C PHE A 23 14.24 7.40 13.01
N GLU A 24 13.09 7.96 12.58
CA GLU A 24 12.99 9.34 12.11
C GLU A 24 12.41 10.25 13.20
N LYS A 25 13.26 11.06 13.83
CA LYS A 25 12.86 11.92 14.97
C LYS A 25 12.43 13.32 14.56
N LYS A 26 12.54 13.67 13.29
CA LYS A 26 12.19 15.02 12.80
C LYS A 26 10.77 15.00 12.17
N SER A 27 10.15 16.13 12.26
CA SER A 27 8.82 16.59 11.89
C SER A 27 7.91 15.65 11.09
N PHE A 28 6.94 15.12 11.81
CA PHE A 28 5.72 14.57 11.25
C PHE A 28 4.66 15.67 11.27
N ASN A 29 4.20 16.08 10.11
CA ASN A 29 3.16 17.11 9.98
C ASN A 29 1.86 16.44 9.53
N GLU A 30 0.85 16.57 10.36
CA GLU A 30 -0.47 16.01 10.10
C GLU A 30 -1.44 17.08 9.64
N LYS A 31 -2.18 16.76 8.58
CA LYS A 31 -3.23 17.64 8.06
C LYS A 31 -4.46 16.83 7.69
N ARG A 32 -5.58 17.17 8.31
CA ARG A 32 -6.90 16.68 7.87
C ARG A 32 -7.35 17.43 6.62
N TRP A 33 -8.04 16.73 5.75
CA TRP A 33 -8.65 17.29 4.57
C TRP A 33 -10.05 16.71 4.38
N ASN A 34 -10.94 17.46 3.74
CA ASN A 34 -12.30 17.05 3.44
C ASN A 34 -12.43 16.77 1.94
N HIS A 35 -13.15 15.72 1.59
CA HIS A 35 -13.55 15.45 0.22
C HIS A 35 -14.71 16.37 -0.17
N HIS A 36 -14.82 16.73 -1.44
CA HIS A 36 -15.84 17.68 -1.91
C HIS A 36 -17.27 17.11 -1.82
N ASP A 37 -17.44 15.77 -2.01
CA ASP A 37 -18.76 15.14 -1.88
C ASP A 37 -19.02 14.76 -0.41
N ASP A 38 -18.30 13.77 0.11
CA ASP A 38 -18.42 13.31 1.49
C ASP A 38 -17.14 12.61 1.94
N GLY A 39 -16.81 12.78 3.23
CA GLY A 39 -15.64 12.17 3.86
C GLY A 39 -14.39 13.02 3.76
N GLY A 40 -13.23 12.36 3.77
CA GLY A 40 -11.93 13.02 3.78
C GLY A 40 -10.82 12.10 4.21
N GLY A 41 -9.77 12.66 4.79
CA GLY A 41 -8.62 11.87 5.23
C GLY A 41 -7.69 12.60 6.17
N LEU A 42 -6.67 11.88 6.59
CA LEU A 42 -5.56 12.39 7.37
C LEU A 42 -4.27 12.13 6.60
N MET A 43 -3.59 13.20 6.25
CA MET A 43 -2.28 13.18 5.61
C MET A 43 -1.22 13.38 6.67
N THR A 44 -0.28 12.44 6.78
CA THR A 44 0.93 12.57 7.59
C THR A 44 2.11 12.74 6.68
N LYS A 45 2.66 13.93 6.63
CA LYS A 45 3.85 14.26 5.84
C LYS A 45 5.10 14.08 6.69
N ILE A 46 6.09 13.41 6.15
CA ILE A 46 7.37 13.12 6.79
C ILE A 46 8.47 13.81 6.01
N LYS A 47 9.30 14.57 6.72
CA LYS A 47 10.54 15.14 6.17
C LYS A 47 11.58 15.15 7.27
N GLY A 48 12.63 14.38 7.11
CA GLY A 48 13.61 14.19 8.15
C GLY A 48 15.03 14.00 7.65
N SER A 49 15.85 13.37 8.47
CA SER A 49 17.25 13.11 8.19
C SER A 49 17.49 11.72 7.58
N ILE A 50 16.56 10.81 7.78
CA ILE A 50 16.59 9.44 7.22
C ILE A 50 15.60 9.36 6.07
N ILE A 51 14.41 9.91 6.23
CA ILE A 51 13.40 10.01 5.19
C ILE A 51 13.44 11.43 4.61
N GLU A 52 13.94 11.58 3.38
CA GLU A 52 13.98 12.86 2.68
C GLU A 52 12.58 13.45 2.52
N LYS A 53 11.66 12.61 2.05
CA LYS A 53 10.23 12.92 1.98
C LYS A 53 9.41 11.63 2.06
N GLY A 54 8.29 11.71 2.74
CA GLY A 54 7.37 10.59 2.84
C GLY A 54 5.97 11.03 3.19
N GLY A 55 5.07 10.09 3.12
CA GLY A 55 3.69 10.25 3.55
C GLY A 55 3.07 8.94 3.97
N ILE A 56 2.32 8.98 5.06
CA ILE A 56 1.47 7.88 5.54
C ILE A 56 0.07 8.46 5.65
N ASN A 57 -0.77 8.13 4.68
CA ASN A 57 -2.04 8.81 4.49
C ASN A 57 -3.20 7.82 4.54
N ILE A 58 -4.28 8.19 5.21
CA ILE A 58 -5.56 7.48 5.15
C ILE A 58 -6.64 8.36 4.56
N SER A 59 -7.58 7.72 3.90
CA SER A 59 -8.78 8.38 3.41
C SER A 59 -10.01 7.49 3.56
N THR A 60 -11.15 8.13 3.79
CA THR A 60 -12.46 7.50 3.72
C THR A 60 -13.37 8.49 3.01
N VAL A 61 -13.82 8.13 1.81
CA VAL A 61 -14.56 9.02 0.93
C VAL A 61 -15.75 8.30 0.33
N SER A 62 -16.81 9.05 0.04
CA SER A 62 -17.99 8.58 -0.69
C SER A 62 -18.32 9.59 -1.78
N GLY A 63 -18.99 9.13 -2.83
CA GLY A 63 -19.38 9.97 -3.95
C GLY A 63 -20.05 9.21 -5.06
N LYS A 64 -20.04 9.80 -6.26
CA LYS A 64 -20.54 9.17 -7.47
C LYS A 64 -19.47 9.15 -8.56
N PHE A 65 -19.31 8.01 -9.20
CA PHE A 65 -18.47 7.90 -10.40
C PHE A 65 -19.06 8.65 -11.57
N ASN A 66 -18.22 9.33 -12.33
CA ASN A 66 -18.61 9.89 -13.62
C ASN A 66 -18.86 8.78 -14.64
N GLU A 67 -19.53 9.11 -15.74
CA GLU A 67 -19.94 8.13 -16.78
C GLU A 67 -18.76 7.31 -17.35
N LYS A 68 -17.57 7.90 -17.46
CA LYS A 68 -16.38 7.20 -17.95
C LYS A 68 -15.93 6.13 -16.96
N MET A 69 -15.96 6.44 -15.66
CA MET A 69 -15.54 5.52 -14.60
C MET A 69 -16.59 4.43 -14.37
N GLN A 70 -17.87 4.74 -14.52
CA GLN A 70 -18.96 3.75 -14.37
C GLN A 70 -18.78 2.54 -15.29
N LYS A 71 -18.21 2.72 -16.49
CA LYS A 71 -17.96 1.64 -17.46
C LYS A 71 -16.80 0.73 -17.07
N ASN A 72 -15.90 1.21 -16.21
CA ASN A 72 -14.63 0.53 -15.89
C ASN A 72 -14.58 -0.01 -14.46
N VAL A 73 -15.48 0.42 -13.58
CA VAL A 73 -15.49 0.02 -12.18
C VAL A 73 -16.61 -1.00 -11.94
N LEU A 74 -16.26 -2.10 -11.33
CA LEU A 74 -17.18 -3.19 -11.04
C LEU A 74 -18.40 -2.69 -10.23
N GLY A 75 -19.61 -2.99 -10.70
CA GLY A 75 -20.87 -2.60 -10.07
C GLY A 75 -21.28 -1.13 -10.23
N ALA A 76 -20.38 -0.25 -10.73
CA ALA A 76 -20.69 1.17 -10.88
C ALA A 76 -21.65 1.50 -12.03
N SER A 77 -21.82 0.59 -12.99
CA SER A 77 -22.83 0.69 -14.05
C SER A 77 -24.27 0.45 -13.54
N GLU A 78 -24.43 -0.26 -12.45
CA GLU A 78 -25.72 -0.54 -11.81
C GLU A 78 -26.13 0.62 -10.88
N ASP A 79 -25.19 1.09 -10.03
CA ASP A 79 -25.32 2.29 -9.20
C ASP A 79 -23.98 3.02 -9.20
N PRO A 80 -23.94 4.31 -9.63
CA PRO A 80 -22.70 5.08 -9.68
C PRO A 80 -22.15 5.45 -8.32
N LYS A 81 -22.88 5.24 -7.23
CA LYS A 81 -22.43 5.54 -5.89
C LYS A 81 -21.28 4.63 -5.47
N PHE A 82 -20.33 5.19 -4.76
CA PHE A 82 -19.22 4.44 -4.15
C PHE A 82 -18.91 4.93 -2.75
N SER A 83 -18.31 4.05 -1.98
CA SER A 83 -17.60 4.38 -0.76
C SER A 83 -16.24 3.68 -0.80
N ALA A 84 -15.19 4.39 -0.45
CA ALA A 84 -13.83 3.88 -0.45
C ALA A 84 -13.12 4.26 0.85
N THR A 85 -12.35 3.34 1.40
CA THR A 85 -11.45 3.61 2.51
C THR A 85 -10.12 2.93 2.25
N GLY A 86 -9.01 3.56 2.67
CA GLY A 86 -7.70 3.00 2.38
C GLY A 86 -6.55 3.78 2.98
N ILE A 87 -5.37 3.17 2.87
CA ILE A 87 -4.09 3.74 3.28
C ILE A 87 -3.14 3.80 2.08
N SER A 88 -2.35 4.86 2.03
CA SER A 88 -1.28 5.03 1.05
C SER A 88 -0.01 5.49 1.76
N VAL A 89 1.08 4.79 1.51
CA VAL A 89 2.39 5.04 2.13
C VAL A 89 3.43 5.19 1.03
N VAL A 90 4.20 6.26 1.13
CA VAL A 90 5.36 6.50 0.28
C VAL A 90 6.50 6.94 1.17
N LEU A 91 7.63 6.25 1.12
CA LEU A 91 8.84 6.60 1.86
C LEU A 91 10.00 6.68 0.90
N HIS A 92 10.58 7.88 0.76
CA HIS A 92 11.78 8.13 -0.02
C HIS A 92 12.93 8.44 0.94
N PRO A 93 13.85 7.48 1.14
CA PRO A 93 14.99 7.66 2.02
C PRO A 93 15.99 8.69 1.48
N MET A 94 16.76 9.30 2.36
CA MET A 94 17.87 10.20 2.02
C MET A 94 19.04 9.44 1.42
N SER A 95 19.30 8.23 1.91
CA SER A 95 20.39 7.39 1.43
C SER A 95 20.01 6.65 0.15
N PRO A 96 20.84 6.69 -0.91
CA PRO A 96 20.61 5.90 -2.11
C PRO A 96 20.75 4.38 -1.90
N HIS A 97 21.32 3.97 -0.77
CA HIS A 97 21.44 2.56 -0.39
C HIS A 97 20.13 1.94 0.16
N ILE A 98 19.13 2.74 0.40
CA ILE A 98 17.83 2.28 0.88
C ILE A 98 16.79 2.53 -0.23
N PRO A 99 16.05 1.52 -0.68
CA PRO A 99 15.07 1.69 -1.74
C PRO A 99 13.89 2.56 -1.30
N SER A 100 13.34 3.30 -2.26
CA SER A 100 12.04 3.95 -2.07
C SER A 100 10.95 2.91 -1.99
N MET A 101 10.03 3.07 -1.05
CA MET A 101 8.92 2.15 -0.82
C MET A 101 7.59 2.81 -1.17
N HIS A 102 6.77 2.09 -1.90
CA HIS A 102 5.37 2.44 -2.17
C HIS A 102 4.48 1.30 -1.68
N PHE A 103 3.49 1.65 -0.89
CA PHE A 103 2.50 0.71 -0.37
C PHE A 103 1.13 1.38 -0.39
N ASN A 104 0.13 0.66 -0.88
CA ASN A 104 -1.25 1.09 -0.72
C ASN A 104 -2.17 -0.13 -0.58
N THR A 105 -3.25 0.05 0.15
CA THR A 105 -4.37 -0.89 0.12
C THR A 105 -5.66 -0.14 0.38
N ARG A 106 -6.73 -0.61 -0.26
CA ARG A 106 -8.04 0.03 -0.20
C ARG A 106 -9.16 -1.01 -0.16
N TYR A 107 -10.25 -0.62 0.43
CA TYR A 107 -11.53 -1.30 0.32
C TYR A 107 -12.52 -0.39 -0.41
N LEU A 108 -13.06 -0.87 -1.51
CA LEU A 108 -14.02 -0.16 -2.35
C LEU A 108 -15.36 -0.88 -2.33
N THR A 109 -16.43 -0.11 -2.23
CA THR A 109 -17.80 -0.58 -2.25
C THR A 109 -18.60 0.21 -3.29
N THR A 110 -19.27 -0.53 -4.17
CA THR A 110 -20.32 -0.09 -5.09
C THR A 110 -21.55 -0.97 -4.83
N THR A 111 -22.23 -1.52 -5.85
CA THR A 111 -23.12 -2.69 -5.69
C THR A 111 -22.32 -3.97 -5.38
N LYS A 112 -21.02 -3.94 -5.59
CA LYS A 112 -20.02 -4.97 -5.21
C LYS A 112 -19.02 -4.37 -4.25
N SER A 113 -18.22 -5.22 -3.61
CA SER A 113 -17.16 -4.73 -2.72
C SER A 113 -15.93 -5.62 -2.79
N TRP A 114 -14.74 -5.00 -2.70
CA TRP A 114 -13.47 -5.72 -2.82
C TRP A 114 -12.31 -4.94 -2.22
N PHE A 115 -11.22 -5.66 -1.96
CA PHE A 115 -9.92 -5.09 -1.64
C PHE A 115 -9.05 -4.98 -2.89
N GLY A 116 -8.25 -3.93 -2.94
CA GLY A 116 -7.18 -3.76 -3.90
C GLY A 116 -5.99 -3.09 -3.27
N GLY A 117 -4.81 -3.28 -3.84
CA GLY A 117 -3.61 -2.68 -3.31
C GLY A 117 -2.35 -3.16 -3.98
N GLY A 118 -1.24 -2.80 -3.40
CA GLY A 118 0.07 -3.23 -3.86
C GLY A 118 1.20 -2.67 -3.01
N MET A 119 2.35 -3.27 -3.17
CA MET A 119 3.59 -2.83 -2.56
C MET A 119 4.73 -3.08 -3.53
N ASP A 120 5.57 -2.06 -3.74
CA ASP A 120 6.76 -2.16 -4.58
C ASP A 120 7.93 -1.36 -4.00
N LEU A 121 9.14 -1.76 -4.40
CA LEU A 121 10.37 -1.05 -4.07
C LEU A 121 11.05 -0.52 -5.33
N THR A 122 11.59 0.69 -5.22
CA THR A 122 12.39 1.32 -6.28
C THR A 122 13.76 1.70 -5.71
N PRO A 123 14.77 0.83 -5.86
CA PRO A 123 16.13 1.13 -5.45
C PRO A 123 16.79 2.16 -6.38
N CYS A 124 17.73 2.95 -5.85
CA CYS A 124 18.62 3.79 -6.64
C CYS A 124 19.88 3.03 -7.09
N LEU A 125 20.28 2.03 -6.33
CA LEU A 125 21.40 1.13 -6.57
C LEU A 125 20.89 -0.30 -6.50
N ASP A 126 21.41 -1.18 -7.35
CA ASP A 126 21.02 -2.58 -7.36
C ASP A 126 21.67 -3.33 -6.20
N PHE A 127 20.84 -3.88 -5.32
CA PHE A 127 21.21 -4.76 -4.23
C PHE A 127 20.43 -6.06 -4.38
N GLU A 128 21.09 -7.09 -4.88
CA GLU A 128 20.44 -8.34 -5.21
C GLU A 128 19.90 -9.05 -3.94
N ASP A 129 20.67 -9.04 -2.87
CA ASP A 129 20.31 -9.71 -1.61
C ASP A 129 19.04 -9.09 -0.98
N GLU A 130 18.95 -7.75 -0.93
CA GLU A 130 17.78 -7.05 -0.43
C GLU A 130 16.56 -7.26 -1.32
N SER A 131 16.78 -7.29 -2.63
CA SER A 131 15.72 -7.57 -3.61
C SER A 131 15.16 -8.99 -3.43
N GLN A 132 16.03 -9.97 -3.28
CA GLN A 132 15.65 -11.35 -3.03
C GLN A 132 14.95 -11.49 -1.68
N PHE A 133 15.43 -10.83 -0.63
CA PHE A 133 14.79 -10.83 0.67
C PHE A 133 13.37 -10.26 0.60
N PHE A 134 13.19 -9.10 -0.03
CA PHE A 134 11.88 -8.47 -0.19
C PHE A 134 10.88 -9.38 -0.90
N HIS A 135 11.29 -9.98 -2.02
CA HIS A 135 10.44 -10.89 -2.78
C HIS A 135 10.11 -12.17 -2.02
N LYS A 136 11.07 -12.71 -1.26
CA LYS A 136 10.86 -13.87 -0.39
C LYS A 136 9.83 -13.60 0.70
N GLU A 137 9.88 -12.41 1.32
CA GLU A 137 8.90 -12.03 2.34
C GLU A 137 7.50 -11.86 1.74
N LEU A 138 7.39 -11.26 0.56
CA LEU A 138 6.10 -11.15 -0.13
C LEU A 138 5.52 -12.52 -0.51
N GLU A 139 6.36 -13.40 -1.03
CA GLU A 139 5.98 -14.76 -1.36
C GLU A 139 5.55 -15.53 -0.11
N HIS A 140 6.33 -15.46 0.98
CA HIS A 140 5.98 -16.10 2.25
C HIS A 140 4.61 -15.63 2.77
N ILE A 141 4.33 -14.35 2.70
CA ILE A 141 3.05 -13.79 3.13
C ILE A 141 1.91 -14.28 2.22
N CYS A 142 2.08 -14.22 0.91
CA CYS A 142 1.09 -14.67 -0.04
C CYS A 142 0.77 -16.16 0.13
N ASN A 143 1.80 -17.00 0.31
CA ASN A 143 1.68 -18.45 0.45
C ASN A 143 0.95 -18.90 1.72
N LYS A 144 0.81 -18.02 2.72
CA LYS A 144 -0.06 -18.32 3.89
C LYS A 144 -1.53 -18.47 3.52
N TYR A 145 -1.92 -17.97 2.36
CA TYR A 145 -3.31 -17.92 1.92
C TYR A 145 -3.54 -18.70 0.62
N ASP A 146 -2.69 -18.48 -0.38
CA ASP A 146 -2.71 -19.22 -1.64
C ASP A 146 -1.33 -19.11 -2.32
N SER A 147 -0.73 -20.25 -2.66
CA SER A 147 0.55 -20.31 -3.35
C SER A 147 0.56 -19.70 -4.75
N ASN A 148 -0.61 -19.49 -5.35
CA ASN A 148 -0.75 -18.82 -6.64
C ASN A 148 -0.77 -17.29 -6.53
N TYR A 149 -0.93 -16.72 -5.33
CA TYR A 149 -1.05 -15.28 -5.16
C TYR A 149 0.23 -14.55 -5.54
N TYR A 150 1.36 -14.98 -4.99
CA TYR A 150 2.62 -14.29 -5.27
C TYR A 150 2.97 -14.26 -6.76
N PRO A 151 3.05 -15.37 -7.49
CA PRO A 151 3.40 -15.33 -8.92
C PRO A 151 2.39 -14.53 -9.75
N LYS A 152 1.10 -14.61 -9.42
CA LYS A 152 0.05 -13.85 -10.10
C LYS A 152 0.18 -12.35 -9.86
N TYR A 153 0.35 -11.94 -8.60
CA TYR A 153 0.36 -10.52 -8.24
C TYR A 153 1.68 -9.84 -8.55
N LYS A 154 2.79 -10.59 -8.51
CA LYS A 154 4.09 -10.11 -8.99
C LYS A 154 4.04 -9.81 -10.48
N LYS A 155 3.57 -10.73 -11.28
CA LYS A 155 3.39 -10.54 -12.72
C LYS A 155 2.52 -9.32 -13.00
N TRP A 156 1.39 -9.18 -12.30
CA TRP A 156 0.51 -8.03 -12.47
C TRP A 156 1.16 -6.72 -12.08
N CYS A 157 1.96 -6.71 -11.00
CA CYS A 157 2.75 -5.54 -10.60
C CYS A 157 3.73 -5.11 -11.70
N ASP A 158 4.50 -6.05 -12.25
CA ASP A 158 5.49 -5.79 -13.29
C ASP A 158 4.83 -5.22 -14.56
N GLU A 159 3.66 -5.74 -14.96
CA GLU A 159 2.91 -5.26 -16.11
C GLU A 159 2.27 -3.87 -15.85
N TYR A 160 1.69 -3.65 -14.68
CA TYR A 160 1.00 -2.41 -14.33
C TYR A 160 1.94 -1.22 -14.22
N PHE A 161 3.12 -1.43 -13.64
CA PHE A 161 4.14 -0.39 -13.44
C PHE A 161 5.22 -0.38 -14.51
N TYR A 162 5.02 -1.06 -15.64
CA TYR A 162 5.97 -1.09 -16.72
C TYR A 162 6.17 0.30 -17.34
N LEU A 163 7.41 0.74 -17.39
CA LEU A 163 7.83 2.05 -17.92
C LEU A 163 8.06 1.94 -19.44
N LYS A 164 7.02 2.14 -20.24
CA LYS A 164 7.05 1.96 -21.70
C LYS A 164 8.15 2.77 -22.39
N HIS A 165 8.42 3.99 -21.90
CA HIS A 165 9.42 4.89 -22.46
C HIS A 165 10.87 4.44 -22.17
N ARG A 166 11.08 3.65 -21.11
CA ARG A 166 12.37 3.08 -20.72
C ARG A 166 12.50 1.60 -21.08
N LYS A 167 11.38 0.94 -21.42
CA LYS A 167 11.28 -0.49 -21.71
C LYS A 167 11.74 -1.39 -20.55
N GLU A 168 11.44 -0.99 -19.33
CA GLU A 168 11.82 -1.69 -18.11
C GLU A 168 10.69 -1.68 -17.06
N PRO A 169 10.66 -2.63 -16.12
CA PRO A 169 9.80 -2.55 -14.94
C PRO A 169 10.20 -1.36 -14.04
N ARG A 170 9.26 -0.86 -13.24
CA ARG A 170 9.59 0.13 -12.22
C ARG A 170 10.27 -0.55 -11.03
N GLY A 171 11.54 -0.22 -10.80
CA GLY A 171 12.34 -0.78 -9.69
C GLY A 171 12.42 -2.30 -9.77
N ILE A 172 12.42 -2.94 -8.61
CA ILE A 172 12.43 -4.41 -8.52
C ILE A 172 11.02 -5.02 -8.55
N GLY A 173 9.97 -4.18 -8.71
CA GLY A 173 8.58 -4.61 -8.64
C GLY A 173 8.13 -4.90 -7.22
N GLY A 174 7.20 -5.82 -7.10
CA GLY A 174 6.56 -6.22 -5.86
C GLY A 174 5.30 -7.02 -6.15
N ILE A 175 4.19 -6.69 -5.49
CA ILE A 175 2.87 -7.27 -5.76
C ILE A 175 1.84 -6.18 -6.05
N PHE A 176 0.92 -6.48 -6.95
CA PHE A 176 -0.27 -5.66 -7.20
C PHE A 176 -1.49 -6.57 -7.34
N PHE A 177 -2.57 -6.19 -6.66
CA PHE A 177 -3.81 -6.95 -6.68
C PHE A 177 -5.02 -6.02 -6.70
N ASP A 178 -6.10 -6.50 -7.27
CA ASP A 178 -7.42 -5.86 -7.23
C ASP A 178 -8.51 -6.94 -7.24
N HIS A 179 -9.74 -6.55 -6.94
CA HIS A 179 -10.92 -7.42 -6.93
C HIS A 179 -10.80 -8.62 -5.98
N LEU A 180 -10.08 -8.47 -4.86
CA LEU A 180 -10.05 -9.49 -3.82
C LEU A 180 -11.29 -9.41 -2.93
N ASN A 181 -12.03 -10.51 -2.86
CA ASN A 181 -13.20 -10.64 -2.02
C ASN A 181 -12.81 -10.78 -0.54
N SER A 182 -13.71 -10.47 0.32
CA SER A 182 -13.71 -10.18 1.75
C SER A 182 -12.80 -10.93 2.75
N CYS A 183 -12.14 -12.01 2.39
CA CYS A 183 -11.33 -12.79 3.34
C CYS A 183 -9.91 -12.23 3.60
N LEU A 184 -9.50 -11.19 2.91
CA LEU A 184 -8.10 -10.74 2.86
C LEU A 184 -7.75 -9.55 3.75
N LEU A 185 -8.64 -9.09 4.62
CA LEU A 185 -8.29 -8.11 5.68
C LEU A 185 -7.15 -8.60 6.58
N TYR A 186 -6.98 -9.91 6.68
CA TYR A 186 -5.94 -10.59 7.47
C TYR A 186 -4.65 -10.87 6.68
N THR A 187 -4.58 -10.51 5.41
CA THR A 187 -3.45 -10.83 4.51
C THR A 187 -2.42 -9.72 4.38
N SER A 188 -2.73 -8.51 4.84
CA SER A 188 -1.70 -7.49 4.96
C SER A 188 -0.81 -7.84 6.16
N PRO A 189 0.52 -7.84 6.00
CA PRO A 189 1.41 -8.14 7.10
C PRO A 189 1.11 -7.18 8.25
N SER A 190 0.70 -7.74 9.38
CA SER A 190 0.63 -6.96 10.60
C SER A 190 2.04 -6.43 10.88
N PRO A 191 2.19 -5.18 11.34
CA PRO A 191 3.48 -4.68 11.81
C PRO A 191 4.16 -5.59 12.85
N ARG A 192 3.39 -6.46 13.53
CA ARG A 192 3.91 -7.50 14.42
C ARG A 192 4.62 -8.63 13.68
N ASP A 193 4.15 -9.01 12.50
CA ASP A 193 4.77 -10.07 11.69
C ASP A 193 6.09 -9.58 11.08
N MET A 194 6.19 -8.30 10.74
CA MET A 194 7.42 -7.65 10.28
C MET A 194 8.50 -7.54 11.39
N ARG A 195 8.12 -7.54 12.68
CA ARG A 195 9.09 -7.49 13.80
C ARG A 195 9.82 -8.81 14.01
N ARG A 196 9.20 -9.96 13.72
CA ARG A 196 9.82 -11.27 13.91
C ARG A 196 10.94 -11.58 12.93
N SER A 197 10.93 -10.96 11.74
CA SER A 197 11.97 -11.17 10.73
C SER A 197 13.23 -10.30 10.93
N ARG A 198 13.26 -9.38 11.91
CA ARG A 198 14.36 -8.42 12.12
C ARG A 198 15.24 -8.67 13.33
N MET A 199 15.21 -9.84 13.95
CA MET A 199 16.24 -10.20 14.92
C MET A 199 17.36 -10.96 14.21
N PRO A 200 18.54 -10.33 13.98
CA PRO A 200 19.75 -11.11 13.76
C PRO A 200 19.93 -11.95 15.03
N SER A 201 20.09 -13.25 14.88
CA SER A 201 20.63 -14.08 15.95
C SER A 201 22.02 -13.54 16.23
N SER A 202 22.14 -12.78 17.31
CA SER A 202 23.47 -12.44 17.86
C SER A 202 24.15 -13.74 18.26
N ALA A 203 25.18 -14.13 17.52
CA ALA A 203 26.24 -14.98 18.04
C ALA A 203 27.11 -14.16 18.99
#